data_c2e7af0383607c8f43d7d99898989f63
#
_entry.id   c2e7af0383607c8f43d7d99898989f63
#
_cell.length_a   1.000
_cell.length_b   1.000
_cell.length_c   1.000
_cell.angle_alpha   90.00
_cell.angle_beta   90.00
_cell.angle_gamma   90.00
#
_symmetry.space_group_name_H-M   'P 1'
#
loop_
_entity.id
_entity.type
_entity.pdbx_description
1 polymer ?
#
loop_
_entity_poly.entity_id
_entity_poly.type
_entity_poly.pdbx_seq_one_letter_code
_entity_poly.pdbx_strand_id
1 'polypeptide(L)'
;MKEYDVLIIGAGPAGLTAGIYAARAGAKVGIVEKSAPGGKANLANDLENYMGTDGISGSDLMIKSFSQAEKYGAEFIFDEVTGVFPEENKAALKGGDVKYKSLILAVGTYDRKTGVENEKDFIGRGVSYCAVCDGNFFKGKTVVVAGGGNTAFKDALYLATIANKVYIVHRREGFRAEKILV
;
A
#
# COMPACT_ATOMS: atom_id res chain seq x y z
N MET A 1 -16.06 24.98 -8.35
CA MET A 1 -14.91 24.13 -7.94
C MET A 1 -15.10 23.84 -6.46
N LYS A 2 -15.02 22.56 -6.08
CA LYS A 2 -15.18 22.15 -4.69
C LYS A 2 -13.88 22.46 -3.92
N GLU A 3 -13.99 22.86 -2.66
CA GLU A 3 -12.83 23.20 -1.82
C GLU A 3 -12.87 22.40 -0.51
N TYR A 4 -11.69 21.93 -0.08
CA TYR A 4 -11.47 21.15 1.13
C TYR A 4 -10.43 21.80 2.02
N ASP A 5 -10.56 21.65 3.34
CA ASP A 5 -9.49 22.04 4.25
C ASP A 5 -8.30 21.11 4.10
N VAL A 6 -8.60 19.82 3.96
CA VAL A 6 -7.58 18.77 3.71
C VAL A 6 -8.03 17.91 2.54
N LEU A 7 -7.22 17.87 1.49
CA LEU A 7 -7.35 16.92 0.39
C LEU A 7 -6.35 15.78 0.58
N ILE A 8 -6.83 14.55 0.47
CA ILE A 8 -6.00 13.35 0.60
C ILE A 8 -6.04 12.61 -0.72
N ILE A 9 -4.88 12.26 -1.28
CA ILE A 9 -4.77 11.48 -2.51
C ILE A 9 -4.40 10.05 -2.15
N GLY A 10 -5.32 9.14 -2.37
CA GLY A 10 -5.24 7.71 -2.08
C GLY A 10 -6.02 7.31 -0.83
N ALA A 11 -6.88 6.29 -0.98
CA ALA A 11 -7.71 5.72 0.08
C ALA A 11 -7.18 4.36 0.57
N GLY A 12 -5.85 4.17 0.61
CA GLY A 12 -5.23 3.07 1.33
C GLY A 12 -5.24 3.29 2.85
N PRO A 13 -4.64 2.39 3.66
CA PRO A 13 -4.63 2.51 5.13
C PRO A 13 -4.16 3.88 5.62
N ALA A 14 -3.12 4.45 5.00
CA ALA A 14 -2.59 5.75 5.38
C ALA A 14 -3.58 6.89 5.11
N GLY A 15 -4.19 6.91 3.91
CA GLY A 15 -5.16 7.94 3.54
C GLY A 15 -6.44 7.86 4.34
N LEU A 16 -6.97 6.65 4.57
CA LEU A 16 -8.14 6.44 5.41
C LEU A 16 -7.88 6.90 6.85
N THR A 17 -6.72 6.54 7.42
CA THR A 17 -6.33 6.99 8.77
C THR A 17 -6.24 8.51 8.83
N ALA A 18 -5.53 9.14 7.88
CA ALA A 18 -5.43 10.59 7.81
C ALA A 18 -6.80 11.26 7.71
N GLY A 19 -7.69 10.70 6.88
CA GLY A 19 -9.07 11.17 6.71
C GLY A 19 -9.89 11.11 7.99
N ILE A 20 -9.81 9.99 8.72
CA ILE A 20 -10.48 9.82 10.01
C ILE A 20 -10.03 10.91 11.00
N TYR A 21 -8.72 11.09 11.14
CA TYR A 21 -8.20 12.07 12.11
C TYR A 21 -8.50 13.51 11.72
N ALA A 22 -8.36 13.89 10.45
CA ALA A 22 -8.66 15.23 9.98
C ALA A 22 -10.17 15.56 10.12
N ALA A 23 -11.04 14.62 9.74
CA ALA A 23 -12.49 14.80 9.88
C ALA A 23 -12.90 14.90 11.35
N ARG A 24 -12.35 14.08 12.24
CA ARG A 24 -12.59 14.18 13.68
C ARG A 24 -12.10 15.49 14.29
N ALA A 25 -11.09 16.12 13.71
CA ALA A 25 -10.63 17.45 14.09
C ALA A 25 -11.52 18.58 13.55
N GLY A 26 -12.60 18.27 12.84
CA GLY A 26 -13.55 19.24 12.30
C GLY A 26 -13.15 19.82 10.94
N ALA A 27 -12.11 19.31 10.29
CA ALA A 27 -11.75 19.75 8.96
C ALA A 27 -12.72 19.19 7.90
N LYS A 28 -12.98 19.97 6.85
CA LYS A 28 -13.67 19.50 5.66
C LYS A 28 -12.67 18.66 4.81
N VAL A 29 -12.85 17.36 4.82
CA VAL A 29 -11.90 16.39 4.21
C VAL A 29 -12.44 15.84 2.90
N GLY A 30 -11.61 15.86 1.84
CA GLY A 30 -11.83 15.12 0.61
C GLY A 30 -10.77 14.04 0.45
N ILE A 31 -11.16 12.81 0.14
CA ILE A 31 -10.27 11.70 -0.16
C ILE A 31 -10.49 11.30 -1.62
N VAL A 32 -9.46 11.44 -2.45
CA VAL A 32 -9.53 11.05 -3.86
C VAL A 32 -8.96 9.64 -4.02
N GLU A 33 -9.74 8.76 -4.64
CA GLU A 33 -9.33 7.38 -4.93
C GLU A 33 -9.80 6.99 -6.33
N LYS A 34 -8.88 6.45 -7.13
CA LYS A 34 -9.17 6.08 -8.53
C LYS A 34 -9.80 4.70 -8.71
N SER A 35 -9.73 3.87 -7.69
CA SER A 35 -10.25 2.50 -7.70
C SER A 35 -10.98 2.19 -6.41
N ALA A 36 -11.02 0.93 -6.00
CA ALA A 36 -11.60 0.55 -4.72
C ALA A 36 -10.71 1.04 -3.56
N PRO A 37 -11.28 1.65 -2.50
CA PRO A 37 -10.54 1.98 -1.29
C PRO A 37 -9.86 0.76 -0.68
N GLY A 38 -8.70 0.99 -0.05
CA GLY A 38 -7.94 -0.04 0.66
C GLY A 38 -6.54 -0.29 0.11
N GLY A 39 -6.29 0.05 -1.17
CA GLY A 39 -4.96 -0.10 -1.76
C GLY A 39 -4.41 -1.53 -1.66
N LYS A 40 -3.11 -1.67 -1.34
CA LYS A 40 -2.46 -2.99 -1.22
C LYS A 40 -3.00 -3.85 -0.08
N ALA A 41 -3.59 -3.25 0.96
CA ALA A 41 -4.15 -4.03 2.06
C ALA A 41 -5.27 -4.97 1.59
N ASN A 42 -6.01 -4.61 0.53
CA ASN A 42 -7.04 -5.48 -0.05
C ASN A 42 -6.50 -6.82 -0.59
N LEU A 43 -5.18 -6.93 -0.82
CA LEU A 43 -4.55 -8.14 -1.34
C LEU A 43 -4.23 -9.17 -0.23
N ALA A 44 -4.32 -8.78 1.03
CA ALA A 44 -4.06 -9.67 2.15
C ALA A 44 -5.29 -10.54 2.42
N ASN A 45 -5.12 -11.86 2.31
CA ASN A 45 -6.21 -12.82 2.59
C ASN A 45 -6.50 -12.88 4.08
N ASP A 46 -5.48 -12.78 4.91
CA ASP A 46 -5.58 -12.80 6.36
C ASP A 46 -4.51 -11.88 6.97
N LEU A 47 -4.91 -11.08 7.95
CA LEU A 47 -4.04 -10.15 8.68
C LEU A 47 -3.95 -10.61 10.13
N GLU A 48 -2.94 -11.42 10.44
CA GLU A 48 -2.66 -11.92 11.79
C GLU A 48 -1.87 -10.90 12.64
N ASN A 49 -1.23 -9.93 12.01
CA ASN A 49 -0.30 -8.99 12.64
C ASN A 49 -0.86 -7.56 12.78
N TYR A 50 -2.17 -7.37 12.61
CA TYR A 50 -2.83 -6.09 12.85
C TYR A 50 -3.47 -6.08 14.23
N MET A 51 -2.92 -5.24 15.13
CA MET A 51 -3.37 -5.16 16.52
C MET A 51 -4.86 -4.82 16.60
N GLY A 52 -5.60 -5.58 17.41
CA GLY A 52 -7.05 -5.40 17.60
C GLY A 52 -7.93 -6.24 16.67
N THR A 53 -7.32 -7.08 15.84
CA THR A 53 -8.04 -8.12 15.08
C THR A 53 -7.41 -9.48 15.31
N ASP A 54 -8.21 -10.53 15.29
CA ASP A 54 -7.78 -11.92 15.40
C ASP A 54 -8.13 -12.62 14.08
N GLY A 55 -7.29 -12.38 13.07
CA GLY A 55 -7.52 -12.80 11.70
C GLY A 55 -8.68 -12.05 11.02
N ILE A 56 -8.35 -11.11 10.17
CA ILE A 56 -9.31 -10.39 9.32
C ILE A 56 -8.74 -10.28 7.92
N SER A 57 -9.59 -10.43 6.90
CA SER A 57 -9.11 -10.14 5.55
C SER A 57 -8.75 -8.65 5.41
N GLY A 58 -7.75 -8.36 4.59
CA GLY A 58 -7.39 -6.98 4.32
C GLY A 58 -8.54 -6.17 3.74
N SER A 59 -9.35 -6.79 2.87
CA SER A 59 -10.54 -6.16 2.29
C SER A 59 -11.58 -5.83 3.36
N ASP A 60 -11.88 -6.73 4.31
CA ASP A 60 -12.84 -6.46 5.39
C ASP A 60 -12.35 -5.35 6.32
N LEU A 61 -11.05 -5.35 6.64
CA LEU A 61 -10.45 -4.29 7.43
C LEU A 61 -10.57 -2.93 6.70
N MET A 62 -10.33 -2.90 5.39
CA MET A 62 -10.42 -1.66 4.62
C MET A 62 -11.86 -1.19 4.44
N ILE A 63 -12.83 -2.07 4.30
CA ILE A 63 -14.26 -1.72 4.29
C ILE A 63 -14.65 -1.07 5.62
N LYS A 64 -14.25 -1.65 6.75
CA LYS A 64 -14.49 -1.05 8.07
C LYS A 64 -13.84 0.33 8.20
N SER A 65 -12.61 0.47 7.73
CA SER A 65 -11.86 1.73 7.79
C SER A 65 -12.48 2.81 6.90
N PHE A 66 -12.94 2.44 5.70
CA PHE A 66 -13.67 3.31 4.79
C PHE A 66 -14.96 3.81 5.44
N SER A 67 -15.81 2.91 5.95
CA SER A 67 -17.05 3.26 6.62
C SER A 67 -16.81 4.14 7.86
N GLN A 68 -15.69 3.91 8.56
CA GLN A 68 -15.31 4.76 9.69
C GLN A 68 -14.95 6.18 9.24
N ALA A 69 -14.22 6.34 8.13
CA ALA A 69 -13.89 7.65 7.58
C ALA A 69 -15.15 8.42 7.15
N GLU A 70 -16.07 7.75 6.44
CA GLU A 70 -17.37 8.33 6.06
C GLU A 70 -18.19 8.77 7.29
N LYS A 71 -18.26 7.91 8.31
CA LYS A 71 -18.98 8.22 9.55
C LYS A 71 -18.49 9.50 10.22
N TYR A 72 -17.20 9.82 10.11
CA TYR A 72 -16.65 11.07 10.65
C TYR A 72 -16.74 12.24 9.67
N GLY A 73 -17.32 12.05 8.49
CA GLY A 73 -17.60 13.13 7.53
C GLY A 73 -16.52 13.33 6.48
N ALA A 74 -15.60 12.38 6.30
CA ALA A 74 -14.71 12.39 5.14
C ALA A 74 -15.52 12.13 3.86
N GLU A 75 -15.31 12.94 2.86
CA GLU A 75 -15.99 12.87 1.58
C GLU A 75 -15.11 12.15 0.57
N PHE A 76 -15.62 11.09 -0.07
CA PHE A 76 -14.89 10.34 -1.07
C PHE A 76 -15.17 10.85 -2.48
N ILE A 77 -14.10 11.02 -3.25
CA ILE A 77 -14.11 11.43 -4.65
C ILE A 77 -13.51 10.28 -5.45
N PHE A 78 -14.37 9.50 -6.11
CA PHE A 78 -13.93 8.39 -6.96
C PHE A 78 -13.50 8.92 -8.32
N ASP A 79 -12.24 9.34 -8.41
CA ASP A 79 -11.66 9.94 -9.62
C ASP A 79 -10.14 9.78 -9.61
N GLU A 80 -9.51 10.00 -10.75
CA GLU A 80 -8.06 9.94 -10.90
C GLU A 80 -7.45 11.34 -10.90
N VAL A 81 -6.47 11.55 -10.02
CA VAL A 81 -5.66 12.77 -10.01
C VAL A 81 -4.69 12.74 -11.18
N THR A 82 -4.79 13.75 -12.04
CA THR A 82 -3.93 13.91 -13.23
C THR A 82 -2.80 14.92 -13.01
N GLY A 83 -2.93 15.80 -12.02
CA GLY A 83 -1.91 16.77 -11.68
C GLY A 83 -2.15 17.42 -10.31
N VAL A 84 -1.07 17.92 -9.71
CA VAL A 84 -1.11 18.70 -8.47
C VAL A 84 -0.36 20.01 -8.72
N PHE A 85 -0.99 21.12 -8.37
CA PHE A 85 -0.48 22.47 -8.55
C PHE A 85 -0.43 23.17 -7.17
N PRO A 86 0.68 22.99 -6.43
CA PRO A 86 0.80 23.50 -5.06
C PRO A 86 0.66 25.00 -4.95
N GLU A 87 1.20 25.75 -5.91
CA GLU A 87 1.15 27.22 -5.95
C GLU A 87 -0.28 27.76 -6.08
N GLU A 88 -1.20 26.95 -6.64
CA GLU A 88 -2.61 27.29 -6.80
C GLU A 88 -3.50 26.64 -5.73
N ASN A 89 -2.93 25.84 -4.83
CA ASN A 89 -3.65 24.97 -3.92
C ASN A 89 -4.73 24.13 -4.63
N LYS A 90 -4.34 23.52 -5.77
CA LYS A 90 -5.24 22.85 -6.69
C LYS A 90 -4.77 21.45 -7.07
N ALA A 91 -5.70 20.52 -7.17
CA ALA A 91 -5.51 19.22 -7.79
C ALA A 91 -6.45 19.08 -9.00
N ALA A 92 -5.89 18.68 -10.13
CA ALA A 92 -6.65 18.35 -11.32
C ALA A 92 -7.05 16.87 -11.29
N LEU A 93 -8.33 16.61 -11.51
CA LEU A 93 -8.91 15.28 -11.62
C LEU A 93 -9.44 15.11 -13.05
N LYS A 94 -9.70 13.87 -13.45
CA LYS A 94 -10.31 13.62 -14.78
C LYS A 94 -11.69 14.26 -14.91
N GLY A 95 -12.50 14.27 -13.84
CA GLY A 95 -13.85 14.83 -13.81
C GLY A 95 -13.92 16.31 -13.43
N GLY A 96 -12.79 16.98 -13.19
CA GLY A 96 -12.74 18.41 -12.86
C GLY A 96 -11.84 18.72 -11.65
N ASP A 97 -11.44 19.96 -11.54
CA ASP A 97 -10.47 20.41 -10.53
C ASP A 97 -11.10 20.57 -9.14
N VAL A 98 -10.29 20.36 -8.11
CA VAL A 98 -10.63 20.62 -6.71
C VAL A 98 -9.57 21.51 -6.06
N LYS A 99 -9.98 22.33 -5.10
CA LYS A 99 -9.09 23.16 -4.29
C LYS A 99 -8.92 22.59 -2.90
N TYR A 100 -7.80 22.92 -2.28
CA TYR A 100 -7.46 22.49 -0.92
C TYR A 100 -6.66 23.56 -0.19
N LYS A 101 -6.70 23.55 1.15
CA LYS A 101 -5.80 24.35 1.99
C LYS A 101 -4.54 23.55 2.33
N SER A 102 -4.70 22.24 2.55
CA SER A 102 -3.59 21.30 2.82
C SER A 102 -3.76 20.04 2.00
N LEU A 103 -2.64 19.46 1.58
CA LEU A 103 -2.61 18.24 0.77
C LEU A 103 -1.83 17.13 1.49
N ILE A 104 -2.41 15.92 1.51
CA ILE A 104 -1.73 14.71 1.98
C ILE A 104 -1.61 13.73 0.82
N LEU A 105 -0.39 13.34 0.49
CA LEU A 105 -0.11 12.32 -0.52
C LEU A 105 0.00 10.95 0.15
N ALA A 106 -1.04 10.13 -0.01
CA ALA A 106 -1.13 8.77 0.51
C ALA A 106 -1.23 7.74 -0.64
N VAL A 107 -0.52 7.99 -1.73
CA VAL A 107 -0.61 7.30 -3.02
C VAL A 107 -0.09 5.86 -3.01
N GLY A 108 0.52 5.43 -1.91
CA GLY A 108 1.06 4.09 -1.77
C GLY A 108 2.26 3.82 -2.70
N THR A 109 2.46 2.55 -2.99
CA THR A 109 3.55 2.09 -3.85
C THR A 109 3.07 0.99 -4.80
N TYR A 110 3.74 0.86 -5.93
CA TYR A 110 3.57 -0.28 -6.82
C TYR A 110 4.80 -1.19 -6.73
N ASP A 111 4.55 -2.50 -6.71
CA ASP A 111 5.63 -3.47 -6.73
C ASP A 111 6.22 -3.53 -8.13
N ARG A 112 7.55 -3.50 -8.18
CA ARG A 112 8.24 -3.69 -9.44
C ARG A 112 8.20 -5.17 -9.79
N LYS A 113 7.58 -5.48 -10.92
CA LYS A 113 7.51 -6.85 -11.43
C LYS A 113 8.89 -7.33 -11.86
N THR A 114 9.12 -8.62 -11.73
CA THR A 114 10.36 -9.27 -12.18
C THR A 114 10.40 -9.37 -13.70
N GLY A 115 9.24 -9.48 -14.34
CA GLY A 115 9.07 -9.69 -15.78
C GLY A 115 9.18 -11.15 -16.20
N VAL A 116 9.15 -12.09 -15.25
CA VAL A 116 9.08 -13.52 -15.59
C VAL A 116 7.69 -13.85 -16.15
N GLU A 117 7.67 -14.84 -17.01
CA GLU A 117 6.43 -15.32 -17.65
C GLU A 117 5.44 -15.80 -16.58
N ASN A 118 4.17 -15.48 -16.78
CA ASN A 118 3.05 -15.85 -15.92
C ASN A 118 3.15 -15.36 -14.46
N GLU A 119 4.05 -14.42 -14.14
CA GLU A 119 4.21 -13.87 -12.78
C GLU A 119 2.87 -13.46 -12.14
N LYS A 120 1.98 -12.86 -12.93
CA LYS A 120 0.67 -12.39 -12.45
C LYS A 120 -0.24 -13.52 -11.98
N ASP A 121 -0.16 -14.66 -12.62
CA ASP A 121 -1.06 -15.79 -12.37
C ASP A 121 -0.70 -16.54 -11.08
N PHE A 122 0.55 -16.33 -10.62
CA PHE A 122 1.07 -16.92 -9.40
C PHE A 122 1.06 -15.99 -8.19
N ILE A 123 0.57 -14.74 -8.32
CA ILE A 123 0.42 -13.85 -7.17
C ILE A 123 -0.57 -14.47 -6.18
N GLY A 124 -0.13 -14.64 -4.91
CA GLY A 124 -0.89 -15.35 -3.87
C GLY A 124 -0.88 -16.89 -4.01
N ARG A 125 -0.21 -17.44 -5.04
CA ARG A 125 -0.07 -18.90 -5.27
C ARG A 125 1.37 -19.33 -5.47
N GLY A 126 2.33 -18.61 -4.92
CA GLY A 126 3.75 -18.87 -5.04
C GLY A 126 4.60 -17.65 -5.32
N VAL A 127 4.01 -16.57 -5.81
CA VAL A 127 4.64 -15.25 -5.92
C VAL A 127 4.05 -14.32 -4.89
N SER A 128 4.93 -13.68 -4.11
CA SER A 128 4.59 -12.64 -3.13
C SER A 128 5.54 -11.45 -3.26
N TYR A 129 5.06 -10.28 -2.90
CA TYR A 129 5.83 -9.04 -2.81
C TYR A 129 6.00 -8.54 -1.37
N CYS A 130 5.57 -9.35 -0.39
CA CYS A 130 5.67 -9.02 1.03
C CYS A 130 6.05 -10.26 1.82
N ALA A 131 7.33 -10.40 2.14
CA ALA A 131 7.81 -11.56 2.90
C ALA A 131 7.19 -11.63 4.30
N VAL A 132 7.01 -10.49 4.98
CA VAL A 132 6.42 -10.43 6.33
C VAL A 132 4.93 -10.78 6.32
N CYS A 133 4.21 -10.40 5.25
CA CYS A 133 2.78 -10.68 5.14
C CYS A 133 2.52 -12.17 4.86
N ASP A 134 3.26 -12.72 3.89
CA ASP A 134 2.98 -14.03 3.29
C ASP A 134 3.99 -15.11 3.70
N GLY A 135 5.02 -14.76 4.45
CA GLY A 135 6.15 -15.65 4.75
C GLY A 135 5.73 -16.97 5.39
N ASN A 136 4.70 -16.96 6.22
CA ASN A 136 4.20 -18.17 6.87
C ASN A 136 3.70 -19.24 5.87
N PHE A 137 3.19 -18.85 4.70
CA PHE A 137 2.80 -19.79 3.64
C PHE A 137 3.99 -20.54 3.03
N PHE A 138 5.20 -20.03 3.24
CA PHE A 138 6.45 -20.60 2.73
C PHE A 138 7.28 -21.33 3.80
N LYS A 139 6.72 -21.54 5.00
CA LYS A 139 7.37 -22.27 6.09
C LYS A 139 7.83 -23.65 5.62
N GLY A 140 9.12 -23.96 5.85
CA GLY A 140 9.71 -25.22 5.48
C GLY A 140 9.92 -25.44 3.98
N LYS A 141 9.60 -24.45 3.12
CA LYS A 141 9.77 -24.54 1.67
C LYS A 141 11.12 -23.96 1.23
N THR A 142 11.51 -24.26 -0.01
CA THR A 142 12.60 -23.55 -0.68
C THR A 142 12.03 -22.33 -1.40
N VAL A 143 12.59 -21.16 -1.14
CA VAL A 143 12.12 -19.88 -1.69
C VAL A 143 13.23 -19.17 -2.45
N VAL A 144 12.83 -18.35 -3.41
CA VAL A 144 13.72 -17.47 -4.19
C VAL A 144 13.30 -16.03 -3.98
N VAL A 145 14.23 -15.20 -3.55
CA VAL A 145 14.03 -13.75 -3.43
C VAL A 145 14.69 -13.07 -4.64
N ALA A 146 13.86 -12.43 -5.46
CA ALA A 146 14.32 -11.71 -6.64
C ALA A 146 14.61 -10.25 -6.31
N GLY A 147 15.87 -9.86 -6.22
CA GLY A 147 16.27 -8.49 -5.93
C GLY A 147 17.69 -8.38 -5.43
N GLY A 148 18.20 -7.15 -5.32
CA GLY A 148 19.57 -6.89 -4.85
C GLY A 148 19.68 -5.56 -4.09
N GLY A 149 18.57 -5.07 -3.54
CA GLY A 149 18.52 -3.89 -2.65
C GLY A 149 18.21 -4.30 -1.21
N ASN A 150 18.16 -3.33 -0.31
CA ASN A 150 17.90 -3.54 1.12
C ASN A 150 16.65 -4.38 1.39
N THR A 151 15.55 -4.12 0.68
CA THR A 151 14.30 -4.87 0.84
C THR A 151 14.51 -6.35 0.59
N ALA A 152 15.14 -6.73 -0.54
CA ALA A 152 15.36 -8.13 -0.88
C ALA A 152 16.20 -8.86 0.17
N PHE A 153 17.23 -8.20 0.72
CA PHE A 153 18.06 -8.79 1.77
C PHE A 153 17.32 -8.90 3.11
N LYS A 154 16.57 -7.88 3.50
CA LYS A 154 15.72 -7.93 4.71
C LYS A 154 14.68 -9.05 4.61
N ASP A 155 14.03 -9.15 3.46
CA ASP A 155 13.06 -10.22 3.18
C ASP A 155 13.73 -11.61 3.20
N ALA A 156 14.91 -11.75 2.59
CA ALA A 156 15.64 -13.01 2.60
C ALA A 156 16.10 -13.42 4.01
N LEU A 157 16.57 -12.47 4.82
CA LEU A 157 16.94 -12.72 6.20
C LEU A 157 15.73 -13.16 7.04
N TYR A 158 14.59 -12.51 6.88
CA TYR A 158 13.36 -12.92 7.53
C TYR A 158 12.93 -14.33 7.08
N LEU A 159 12.88 -14.58 5.77
CA LEU A 159 12.50 -15.88 5.21
C LEU A 159 13.45 -17.00 5.63
N ALA A 160 14.73 -16.71 5.85
CA ALA A 160 15.71 -17.69 6.34
C ALA A 160 15.39 -18.21 7.76
N THR A 161 14.57 -17.50 8.52
CA THR A 161 14.12 -17.96 9.86
C THR A 161 12.98 -19.00 9.78
N ILE A 162 12.27 -19.08 8.65
CA ILE A 162 11.06 -19.88 8.51
C ILE A 162 11.10 -20.88 7.35
N ALA A 163 11.78 -20.55 6.25
CA ALA A 163 11.94 -21.41 5.08
C ALA A 163 13.05 -22.44 5.29
N ASN A 164 12.98 -23.55 4.55
CA ASN A 164 14.06 -24.56 4.57
C ASN A 164 15.32 -24.07 3.84
N LYS A 165 15.16 -23.31 2.76
CA LYS A 165 16.26 -22.73 1.99
C LYS A 165 15.82 -21.46 1.29
N VAL A 166 16.69 -20.46 1.29
CA VAL A 166 16.47 -19.18 0.61
C VAL A 166 17.58 -18.94 -0.40
N TYR A 167 17.19 -18.61 -1.62
CA TYR A 167 18.10 -18.15 -2.65
C TYR A 167 17.81 -16.68 -2.94
N ILE A 168 18.87 -15.88 -3.11
CA ILE A 168 18.77 -14.52 -3.64
C ILE A 168 19.22 -14.54 -5.09
N VAL A 169 18.36 -14.06 -5.99
CA VAL A 169 18.67 -13.91 -7.41
C VAL A 169 18.72 -12.44 -7.78
N HIS A 170 19.80 -12.02 -8.37
CA HIS A 170 20.00 -10.66 -8.83
C HIS A 170 20.59 -10.62 -10.24
N ARG A 171 20.11 -9.69 -11.08
CA ARG A 171 20.52 -9.58 -12.50
C ARG A 171 21.90 -8.94 -12.71
N ARG A 172 22.53 -8.39 -11.68
CA ARG A 172 23.84 -7.72 -11.72
C ARG A 172 24.82 -8.44 -10.82
N GLU A 173 26.12 -8.30 -11.09
CA GLU A 173 27.17 -8.89 -10.27
C GLU A 173 27.24 -8.28 -8.86
N GLY A 174 26.97 -6.96 -8.71
CA GLY A 174 27.01 -6.29 -7.42
C GLY A 174 25.63 -6.00 -6.86
N PHE A 175 25.48 -6.17 -5.54
CA PHE A 175 24.28 -5.78 -4.80
C PHE A 175 24.30 -4.28 -4.49
N ARG A 176 23.08 -3.68 -4.41
CA ARG A 176 22.89 -2.29 -3.97
C ARG A 176 22.47 -2.18 -2.50
N ALA A 177 22.32 -3.32 -1.85
CA ALA A 177 22.03 -3.37 -0.43
C ALA A 177 23.23 -2.84 0.38
N GLU A 178 22.93 -2.35 1.56
CA GLU A 178 23.95 -1.93 2.53
C GLU A 178 24.82 -3.11 2.91
N LYS A 179 26.14 -2.88 3.05
CA LYS A 179 27.12 -3.94 3.34
C LYS A 179 26.80 -4.78 4.57
N ILE A 180 26.09 -4.18 5.54
CA ILE A 180 25.69 -4.90 6.77
C ILE A 180 24.60 -5.95 6.51
N LEU A 181 23.90 -5.88 5.37
CA LEU A 181 22.84 -6.82 4.99
C LEU A 181 23.36 -7.93 4.06
N VAL A 182 24.49 -7.72 3.42
CA VAL A 182 25.15 -8.65 2.49
C VAL A 182 26.16 -9.51 3.24
#